data_663f7a2d37da9e32e3ab320e8581d9f9
#
_entry.id   663f7a2d37da9e32e3ab320e8581d9f9
#
_cell.length_a   1.000
_cell.length_b   1.000
_cell.length_c   1.000
_cell.angle_alpha   90.00
_cell.angle_beta   90.00
_cell.angle_gamma   90.00
#
_symmetry.space_group_name_H-M   'P 1'
#
loop_
_entity.id
_entity.type
_entity.pdbx_description
1 polymer ?
#
loop_
_entity_poly.entity_id
_entity_poly.type
_entity_poly.pdbx_seq_one_letter_code
_entity_poly.pdbx_strand_id
1 'polypeptide(L)'
;MGMQSAALTECIERREAVHRVMCRYMELCDVPSVNFSLDELASLFTHDAVWEGIGSAYSGKFGKRVGRRAVIGMLAEYLPPSTHFRRNVHLLGSAQIDVDGTPARGRWIMQQLSTYEDGSSELLVARVTAECEVQGGTARIKHFTTEKLFVTRLDEPTRLFESN
;
A
#
# COMPACT_ATOMS: atom_id res chain seq x y z
N MET A 1 11.92 35.18 -10.83
CA MET A 1 11.93 33.90 -11.57
C MET A 1 12.52 32.74 -10.73
N GLY A 2 13.59 32.91 -9.98
CA GLY A 2 14.20 31.79 -9.21
C GLY A 2 13.34 31.22 -8.09
N MET A 3 12.59 32.00 -7.33
CA MET A 3 11.75 31.53 -6.21
C MET A 3 10.56 30.67 -6.66
N GLN A 4 9.91 31.01 -7.77
CA GLN A 4 8.80 30.20 -8.31
C GLN A 4 9.28 28.84 -8.85
N SER A 5 10.48 28.81 -9.45
CA SER A 5 11.07 27.57 -9.94
C SER A 5 11.43 26.63 -8.78
N ALA A 6 11.98 27.17 -7.68
CA ALA A 6 12.34 26.36 -6.49
C ALA A 6 11.08 25.76 -5.82
N ALA A 7 10.01 26.56 -5.67
CA ALA A 7 8.75 26.07 -5.07
C ALA A 7 8.09 24.99 -5.95
N LEU A 8 8.14 25.13 -7.28
CA LEU A 8 7.64 24.09 -8.19
C LEU A 8 8.45 22.80 -8.08
N THR A 9 9.77 22.91 -8.02
CA THR A 9 10.66 21.75 -7.86
C THR A 9 10.35 21.03 -6.56
N GLU A 10 10.23 21.73 -5.45
CA GLU A 10 9.87 21.15 -4.15
C GLU A 10 8.51 20.45 -4.20
N CYS A 11 7.52 21.04 -4.83
CA CYS A 11 6.19 20.43 -4.99
C CYS A 11 6.28 19.11 -5.77
N ILE A 12 7.04 19.08 -6.87
CA ILE A 12 7.27 17.86 -7.67
C ILE A 12 7.98 16.81 -6.85
N GLU A 13 9.06 17.13 -6.16
CA GLU A 13 9.83 16.20 -5.33
C GLU A 13 8.97 15.59 -4.21
N ARG A 14 8.13 16.39 -3.56
CA ARG A 14 7.19 15.91 -2.54
C ARG A 14 6.16 14.95 -3.13
N ARG A 15 5.58 15.24 -4.29
CA ARG A 15 4.64 14.34 -4.97
C ARG A 15 5.28 13.02 -5.35
N GLU A 16 6.49 13.06 -5.91
CA GLU A 16 7.26 11.88 -6.26
C GLU A 16 7.61 11.04 -5.04
N ALA A 17 7.96 11.66 -3.92
CA ALA A 17 8.23 10.95 -2.67
C ALA A 17 7.01 10.19 -2.16
N VAL A 18 5.82 10.83 -2.17
CA VAL A 18 4.56 10.18 -1.77
C VAL A 18 4.19 9.05 -2.73
N HIS A 19 4.32 9.26 -4.03
CA HIS A 19 4.06 8.21 -5.01
C HIS A 19 4.99 7.02 -4.84
N ARG A 20 6.28 7.27 -4.68
CA ARG A 20 7.32 6.24 -4.51
C ARG A 20 7.10 5.39 -3.26
N VAL A 21 6.81 5.99 -2.10
CA VAL A 21 6.57 5.23 -0.87
C VAL A 21 5.35 4.31 -1.00
N MET A 22 4.30 4.76 -1.69
CA MET A 22 3.10 3.95 -1.90
C MET A 22 3.35 2.81 -2.90
N CYS A 23 4.05 3.07 -3.99
CA CYS A 23 4.44 2.00 -4.92
C CYS A 23 5.33 0.95 -4.24
N ARG A 24 6.32 1.39 -3.45
CA ARG A 24 7.19 0.48 -2.72
C ARG A 24 6.45 -0.33 -1.65
N TYR A 25 5.50 0.29 -0.96
CA TYR A 25 4.63 -0.41 -0.01
C TYR A 25 3.87 -1.56 -0.70
N MET A 26 3.24 -1.30 -1.84
CA MET A 26 2.51 -2.32 -2.59
C MET A 26 3.45 -3.44 -3.08
N GLU A 27 4.60 -3.09 -3.65
CA GLU A 27 5.59 -4.04 -4.13
C GLU A 27 6.10 -4.98 -3.01
N LEU A 28 6.33 -4.46 -1.80
CA LEU A 28 6.72 -5.27 -0.65
C LEU A 28 5.57 -6.16 -0.13
N CYS A 29 4.32 -5.82 -0.45
CA CYS A 29 3.15 -6.63 -0.13
C CYS A 29 2.78 -7.64 -1.25
N ASP A 30 3.46 -7.62 -2.39
CA ASP A 30 3.29 -8.62 -3.43
C ASP A 30 3.89 -9.98 -3.02
N VAL A 31 3.36 -11.07 -3.59
CA VAL A 31 3.86 -12.43 -3.35
C VAL A 31 4.02 -13.16 -4.69
N PRO A 32 5.26 -13.53 -5.07
CA PRO A 32 6.52 -13.16 -4.41
C PRO A 32 6.84 -11.68 -4.58
N SER A 33 7.43 -11.08 -3.57
CA SER A 33 7.98 -9.74 -3.66
C SER A 33 9.43 -9.77 -4.14
N VAL A 34 9.81 -8.79 -4.91
CA VAL A 34 11.21 -8.59 -5.30
C VAL A 34 11.98 -8.03 -4.11
N ASN A 35 12.96 -8.80 -3.62
CA ASN A 35 13.81 -8.42 -2.47
C ASN A 35 12.98 -8.09 -1.20
N PHE A 36 12.04 -8.96 -0.84
CA PHE A 36 11.23 -8.77 0.35
C PHE A 36 12.08 -8.57 1.61
N SER A 37 11.78 -7.51 2.35
CA SER A 37 12.37 -7.21 3.64
C SER A 37 11.34 -6.60 4.57
N LEU A 38 11.12 -7.27 5.71
CA LEU A 38 10.19 -6.77 6.73
C LEU A 38 10.71 -5.48 7.38
N ASP A 39 12.03 -5.33 7.51
CA ASP A 39 12.66 -4.10 8.03
C ASP A 39 12.47 -2.94 7.07
N GLU A 40 12.59 -3.19 5.76
CA GLU A 40 12.32 -2.17 4.76
C GLU A 40 10.84 -1.78 4.79
N LEU A 41 9.92 -2.75 4.83
CA LEU A 41 8.48 -2.49 4.97
C LEU A 41 8.20 -1.62 6.20
N ALA A 42 8.83 -1.93 7.34
CA ALA A 42 8.70 -1.14 8.55
C ALA A 42 9.22 0.30 8.38
N SER A 43 10.30 0.48 7.62
CA SER A 43 10.90 1.80 7.38
C SER A 43 10.00 2.76 6.59
N LEU A 44 9.03 2.22 5.83
CA LEU A 44 8.07 3.02 5.06
C LEU A 44 7.03 3.71 5.93
N PHE A 45 6.90 3.32 7.20
CA PHE A 45 5.89 3.87 8.12
C PHE A 45 6.54 4.76 9.18
N THR A 46 5.81 5.79 9.63
CA THR A 46 6.20 6.57 10.81
C THR A 46 6.10 5.70 12.07
N HIS A 47 6.75 6.09 13.16
CA HIS A 47 6.71 5.34 14.42
C HIS A 47 5.29 5.20 14.98
N ASP A 48 4.50 6.25 14.85
CA ASP A 48 3.10 6.37 15.29
C ASP A 48 2.08 6.04 14.21
N ALA A 49 2.50 5.36 13.15
CA ALA A 49 1.66 5.07 11.99
C ALA A 49 0.35 4.39 12.36
N VAL A 50 -0.71 4.72 11.61
CA VAL A 50 -2.03 4.09 11.71
C VAL A 50 -2.35 3.37 10.41
N TRP A 51 -2.81 2.14 10.51
CA TRP A 51 -3.38 1.38 9.39
C TRP A 51 -4.83 1.03 9.72
N GLU A 52 -5.75 1.28 8.79
CA GLU A 52 -7.18 1.16 9.07
C GLU A 52 -7.93 0.65 7.85
N GLY A 53 -8.67 -0.45 8.04
CA GLY A 53 -9.70 -0.89 7.10
C GLY A 53 -11.03 -0.25 7.45
N ILE A 54 -11.62 0.49 6.51
CA ILE A 54 -12.87 1.21 6.70
C ILE A 54 -14.01 0.63 5.87
N GLY A 55 -15.25 0.98 6.22
CA GLY A 55 -16.44 0.47 5.55
C GLY A 55 -16.94 -0.87 6.08
N SER A 56 -18.14 -1.26 5.65
CA SER A 56 -18.84 -2.46 6.15
C SER A 56 -18.08 -3.77 5.88
N ALA A 57 -17.31 -3.83 4.79
CA ALA A 57 -16.54 -5.02 4.41
C ALA A 57 -15.39 -5.35 5.37
N TYR A 58 -14.92 -4.37 6.15
CA TYR A 58 -13.88 -4.55 7.16
C TYR A 58 -14.39 -4.60 8.60
N SER A 59 -15.70 -4.42 8.79
CA SER A 59 -16.32 -4.47 10.13
C SER A 59 -16.01 -5.81 10.82
N GLY A 60 -15.28 -5.73 11.91
CA GLY A 60 -14.89 -6.89 12.72
C GLY A 60 -13.70 -7.73 12.22
N LYS A 61 -13.09 -7.43 11.05
CA LYS A 61 -11.99 -8.25 10.49
C LYS A 61 -10.60 -7.64 10.68
N PHE A 62 -10.35 -6.43 10.19
CA PHE A 62 -9.02 -5.82 10.24
C PHE A 62 -8.90 -4.74 11.31
N GLY A 63 -9.97 -3.98 11.52
CA GLY A 63 -9.98 -2.90 12.49
C GLY A 63 -8.89 -1.87 12.24
N LYS A 64 -8.49 -1.23 13.32
CA LYS A 64 -7.45 -0.21 13.34
C LYS A 64 -6.20 -0.75 14.04
N ARG A 65 -5.04 -0.51 13.44
CA ARG A 65 -3.73 -0.79 14.03
C ARG A 65 -3.01 0.52 14.27
N VAL A 66 -2.52 0.74 15.46
CA VAL A 66 -1.85 1.97 15.88
C VAL A 66 -0.41 1.65 16.32
N GLY A 67 0.52 2.39 15.76
CA GLY A 67 1.96 2.22 15.94
C GLY A 67 2.56 1.26 14.89
N ARG A 68 3.74 1.64 14.39
CA ARG A 68 4.49 0.86 13.37
C ARG A 68 4.56 -0.63 13.70
N ARG A 69 4.90 -0.97 14.94
CA ARG A 69 5.02 -2.38 15.36
C ARG A 69 3.72 -3.16 15.18
N ALA A 70 2.58 -2.57 15.53
CA ALA A 70 1.28 -3.22 15.37
C ALA A 70 0.87 -3.35 13.90
N VAL A 71 1.18 -2.33 13.08
CA VAL A 71 0.95 -2.36 11.63
C VAL A 71 1.77 -3.48 10.99
N ILE A 72 3.08 -3.51 11.24
CA ILE A 72 3.97 -4.52 10.65
C ILE A 72 3.64 -5.93 11.15
N GLY A 73 3.31 -6.10 12.43
CA GLY A 73 2.86 -7.39 12.96
C GLY A 73 1.63 -7.94 12.24
N MET A 74 0.65 -7.09 11.95
CA MET A 74 -0.54 -7.47 11.18
C MET A 74 -0.20 -7.82 9.73
N LEU A 75 0.62 -7.01 9.04
CA LEU A 75 1.01 -7.28 7.65
C LEU A 75 1.82 -8.58 7.53
N ALA A 76 2.69 -8.87 8.49
CA ALA A 76 3.51 -10.08 8.50
C ALA A 76 2.69 -11.38 8.56
N GLU A 77 1.43 -11.34 9.03
CA GLU A 77 0.53 -12.50 9.02
C GLU A 77 0.17 -12.94 7.60
N TYR A 78 0.31 -12.07 6.61
CA TYR A 78 -0.05 -12.31 5.20
C TYR A 78 1.16 -12.43 4.27
N LEU A 79 2.36 -12.06 4.74
CA LEU A 79 3.58 -11.97 3.94
C LEU A 79 4.54 -13.12 4.26
N PRO A 80 5.46 -13.47 3.38
CA PRO A 80 6.42 -14.54 3.63
C PRO A 80 7.13 -14.39 5.00
N PRO A 81 7.29 -15.48 5.77
CA PRO A 81 7.11 -16.89 5.39
C PRO A 81 5.68 -17.44 5.49
N SER A 82 4.67 -16.60 5.72
CA SER A 82 3.27 -17.03 5.68
C SER A 82 2.92 -17.55 4.27
N THR A 83 2.08 -18.59 4.24
CA THR A 83 1.55 -19.20 3.00
C THR A 83 0.14 -18.69 2.67
N HIS A 84 -0.27 -17.58 3.24
CA HIS A 84 -1.63 -17.04 3.03
C HIS A 84 -1.93 -16.84 1.54
N PHE A 85 -0.99 -16.24 0.81
CA PHE A 85 -1.09 -16.07 -0.64
C PHE A 85 -0.11 -17.01 -1.36
N ARG A 86 -0.58 -17.72 -2.38
CA ARG A 86 0.28 -18.35 -3.37
C ARG A 86 0.82 -17.33 -4.37
N ARG A 87 -0.03 -16.38 -4.76
CA ARG A 87 0.31 -15.17 -5.54
C ARG A 87 -0.52 -14.00 -5.04
N ASN A 88 0.08 -12.84 -5.02
CA ASN A 88 -0.62 -11.60 -4.70
C ASN A 88 0.05 -10.45 -5.45
N VAL A 89 -0.71 -9.64 -6.17
CA VAL A 89 -0.19 -8.53 -6.96
C VAL A 89 -1.10 -7.32 -6.75
N HIS A 90 -0.49 -6.18 -6.46
CA HIS A 90 -1.18 -4.92 -6.27
C HIS A 90 -0.89 -3.96 -7.44
N LEU A 91 -1.94 -3.35 -7.97
CA LEU A 91 -1.85 -2.29 -8.97
C LEU A 91 -2.46 -1.02 -8.41
N LEU A 92 -1.69 0.06 -8.39
CA LEU A 92 -2.17 1.38 -8.03
C LEU A 92 -2.50 2.20 -9.29
N GLY A 93 -3.71 2.72 -9.35
CA GLY A 93 -4.16 3.59 -10.43
C GLY A 93 -4.88 4.84 -9.93
N SER A 94 -5.18 5.75 -10.85
CA SER A 94 -5.96 6.97 -10.60
C SER A 94 -5.42 7.81 -9.43
N ALA A 95 -4.09 7.98 -9.37
CA ALA A 95 -3.41 8.71 -8.30
C ALA A 95 -3.85 10.17 -8.23
N GLN A 96 -4.27 10.61 -7.06
CA GLN A 96 -4.51 12.01 -6.71
C GLN A 96 -3.68 12.33 -5.49
N ILE A 97 -2.65 13.17 -5.65
CA ILE A 97 -1.69 13.50 -4.60
C ILE A 97 -1.68 15.01 -4.38
N ASP A 98 -1.97 15.40 -3.15
CA ASP A 98 -1.92 16.77 -2.65
C ASP A 98 -0.76 16.90 -1.67
N VAL A 99 0.13 17.84 -1.93
CA VAL A 99 1.33 18.11 -1.13
C VAL A 99 1.37 19.50 -0.54
N ASP A 100 0.31 20.28 -0.70
CA ASP A 100 0.23 21.65 -0.17
C ASP A 100 0.14 21.66 1.36
N GLY A 101 -0.40 20.56 1.94
CA GLY A 101 -0.52 20.39 3.38
C GLY A 101 0.62 19.62 4.03
N THR A 102 0.60 19.60 5.37
CA THR A 102 1.42 18.74 6.22
C THR A 102 0.49 18.05 7.21
N PRO A 103 0.30 16.72 7.12
CA PRO A 103 0.93 15.77 6.18
C PRO A 103 0.45 15.93 4.73
N ALA A 104 1.27 15.48 3.79
CA ALA A 104 0.85 15.32 2.41
C ALA A 104 -0.19 14.19 2.30
N ARG A 105 -1.10 14.27 1.33
CA ARG A 105 -2.19 13.30 1.17
C ARG A 105 -2.23 12.71 -0.22
N GLY A 106 -2.49 11.41 -0.30
CA GLY A 106 -2.69 10.73 -1.57
C GLY A 106 -3.91 9.81 -1.54
N ARG A 107 -4.53 9.62 -2.70
CA ARG A 107 -5.64 8.69 -2.92
C ARG A 107 -5.44 7.95 -4.22
N TRP A 108 -5.73 6.64 -4.20
CA TRP A 108 -5.61 5.75 -5.36
C TRP A 108 -6.79 4.79 -5.43
N ILE A 109 -7.03 4.25 -6.60
CA ILE A 109 -7.77 3.00 -6.75
C ILE A 109 -6.74 1.87 -6.83
N MET A 110 -6.84 0.93 -5.93
CA MET A 110 -6.01 -0.27 -5.87
C MET A 110 -6.80 -1.45 -6.43
N GLN A 111 -6.16 -2.21 -7.31
CA GLN A 111 -6.61 -3.53 -7.71
C GLN A 111 -5.64 -4.54 -7.10
N GLN A 112 -6.17 -5.61 -6.52
CA GLN A 112 -5.40 -6.70 -5.96
C GLN A 112 -5.88 -8.01 -6.56
N LEU A 113 -4.97 -8.72 -7.21
CA LEU A 113 -5.22 -10.08 -7.69
C LEU A 113 -4.53 -11.05 -6.74
N SER A 114 -5.32 -11.95 -6.19
CA SER A 114 -4.83 -12.95 -5.23
C SER A 114 -5.14 -14.35 -5.71
N THR A 115 -4.18 -15.26 -5.51
CA THR A 115 -4.38 -16.71 -5.65
C THR A 115 -3.96 -17.36 -4.34
N TYR A 116 -4.79 -18.26 -3.83
CA TYR A 116 -4.62 -18.94 -2.56
C TYR A 116 -4.11 -20.37 -2.75
N GLU A 117 -3.71 -21.03 -1.65
CA GLU A 117 -3.21 -22.42 -1.68
C GLU A 117 -4.23 -23.43 -2.21
N ASP A 118 -5.53 -23.20 -2.00
CA ASP A 118 -6.61 -24.05 -2.53
C ASP A 118 -6.84 -23.87 -4.04
N GLY A 119 -6.05 -23.02 -4.70
CA GLY A 119 -6.17 -22.71 -6.12
C GLY A 119 -7.25 -21.68 -6.46
N SER A 120 -8.04 -21.23 -5.49
CA SER A 120 -9.01 -20.16 -5.71
C SER A 120 -8.30 -18.84 -5.99
N SER A 121 -8.96 -17.98 -6.76
CA SER A 121 -8.44 -16.65 -7.09
C SER A 121 -9.53 -15.60 -6.96
N GLU A 122 -9.13 -14.39 -6.62
CA GLU A 122 -10.05 -13.24 -6.55
C GLU A 122 -9.41 -11.95 -7.05
N LEU A 123 -10.27 -11.08 -7.54
CA LEU A 123 -9.96 -9.68 -7.81
C LEU A 123 -10.68 -8.82 -6.78
N LEU A 124 -9.89 -8.06 -6.03
CA LEU A 124 -10.38 -7.05 -5.10
C LEU A 124 -10.09 -5.66 -5.68
N VAL A 125 -11.07 -4.76 -5.59
CA VAL A 125 -10.86 -3.34 -5.88
C VAL A 125 -11.16 -2.54 -4.62
N ALA A 126 -10.23 -1.68 -4.26
CA ALA A 126 -10.31 -0.83 -3.07
C ALA A 126 -9.94 0.62 -3.39
N ARG A 127 -10.51 1.54 -2.64
CA ARG A 127 -9.99 2.89 -2.50
C ARG A 127 -8.96 2.88 -1.38
N VAL A 128 -7.74 3.34 -1.65
CA VAL A 128 -6.73 3.53 -0.63
C VAL A 128 -6.39 5.01 -0.50
N THR A 129 -6.18 5.45 0.73
CA THR A 129 -5.70 6.80 1.02
C THR A 129 -4.49 6.72 1.96
N ALA A 130 -3.58 7.66 1.81
CA ALA A 130 -2.43 7.77 2.69
C ALA A 130 -2.18 9.22 3.08
N GLU A 131 -1.92 9.45 4.36
CA GLU A 131 -1.26 10.67 4.84
C GLU A 131 0.21 10.34 5.04
N CYS A 132 1.08 11.18 4.48
CA CYS A 132 2.53 10.94 4.48
C CYS A 132 3.27 12.13 5.07
N GLU A 133 4.21 11.86 5.96
CA GLU A 133 5.23 12.84 6.35
C GLU A 133 6.33 12.85 5.29
N VAL A 134 6.61 14.02 4.75
CA VAL A 134 7.65 14.20 3.72
C VAL A 134 8.76 15.07 4.28
N GLN A 135 9.98 14.55 4.28
CA GLN A 135 11.17 15.24 4.74
C GLN A 135 12.37 14.90 3.84
N GLY A 136 13.04 15.91 3.33
CA GLY A 136 14.26 15.74 2.53
C GLY A 136 14.09 14.80 1.32
N GLY A 137 12.97 14.91 0.60
CA GLY A 137 12.67 14.06 -0.58
C GLY A 137 12.28 12.61 -0.24
N THR A 138 12.12 12.28 1.05
CA THR A 138 11.67 10.97 1.54
C THR A 138 10.29 11.09 2.17
N ALA A 139 9.39 10.18 1.84
CA ALA A 139 8.06 10.10 2.45
C ALA A 139 7.95 8.87 3.35
N ARG A 140 7.19 8.99 4.45
CA ARG A 140 6.77 7.86 5.29
C ARG A 140 5.27 7.93 5.52
N ILE A 141 4.62 6.77 5.47
CA ILE A 141 3.18 6.64 5.69
C ILE A 141 2.87 6.85 7.17
N LYS A 142 2.06 7.85 7.46
CA LYS A 142 1.57 8.17 8.80
C LYS A 142 0.19 7.58 9.06
N HIS A 143 -0.70 7.66 8.10
CA HIS A 143 -2.03 7.06 8.18
C HIS A 143 -2.39 6.44 6.83
N PHE A 144 -2.65 5.17 6.83
CA PHE A 144 -3.12 4.43 5.66
C PHE A 144 -4.53 3.94 5.92
N THR A 145 -5.43 4.19 4.96
CA THR A 145 -6.79 3.60 4.99
C THR A 145 -7.06 2.83 3.73
N THR A 146 -7.82 1.75 3.86
CA THR A 146 -8.33 0.97 2.74
C THR A 146 -9.83 0.75 2.90
N GLU A 147 -10.58 0.97 1.81
CA GLU A 147 -12.01 0.75 1.71
C GLU A 147 -12.28 -0.20 0.55
N LYS A 148 -12.79 -1.39 0.82
CA LYS A 148 -13.19 -2.32 -0.24
C LYS A 148 -14.38 -1.75 -1.01
N LEU A 149 -14.23 -1.62 -2.32
CA LEU A 149 -15.32 -1.21 -3.22
C LEU A 149 -16.08 -2.42 -3.74
N PHE A 150 -15.38 -3.44 -4.19
CA PHE A 150 -15.94 -4.75 -4.49
C PHE A 150 -14.86 -5.84 -4.48
N VAL A 151 -15.34 -7.08 -4.46
CA VAL A 151 -14.53 -8.29 -4.62
C VAL A 151 -15.30 -9.23 -5.52
N THR A 152 -14.61 -9.89 -6.45
CA THR A 152 -15.16 -10.96 -7.27
C THR A 152 -14.22 -12.15 -7.29
N ARG A 153 -14.77 -13.37 -7.23
CA ARG A 153 -14.01 -14.59 -7.45
C ARG A 153 -13.82 -14.80 -8.93
N LEU A 154 -12.67 -15.33 -9.29
CA LEU A 154 -12.36 -15.71 -10.67
C LEU A 154 -12.71 -17.19 -10.80
N ASP A 155 -13.69 -17.51 -11.64
CA ASP A 155 -14.25 -18.86 -11.77
C ASP A 155 -13.36 -19.82 -12.56
N GLU A 156 -12.51 -19.27 -13.43
CA GLU A 156 -11.54 -20.06 -14.23
C GLU A 156 -10.23 -20.25 -13.45
N PRO A 157 -9.59 -21.43 -13.56
CA PRO A 157 -8.29 -21.67 -12.93
C PRO A 157 -7.25 -20.66 -13.40
N THR A 158 -6.64 -19.96 -12.46
CA THR A 158 -5.58 -18.99 -12.76
C THR A 158 -4.30 -19.74 -13.16
N ARG A 159 -3.82 -19.50 -14.38
CA ARG A 159 -2.52 -20.00 -14.80
C ARG A 159 -1.42 -19.11 -14.24
N LEU A 160 -0.59 -19.70 -13.38
CA LEU A 160 0.58 -19.02 -12.82
C LEU A 160 1.82 -19.31 -13.65
N PHE A 161 2.68 -18.32 -13.77
CA PHE A 161 3.98 -18.44 -14.40
C PHE A 161 5.05 -18.25 -13.33
N GLU A 162 6.10 -19.08 -13.40
CA GLU A 162 7.23 -18.92 -12.49
C GLU A 162 8.08 -17.73 -12.96
N SER A 163 8.55 -16.97 -11.98
CA SER A 163 9.52 -15.89 -12.25
C SER A 163 10.90 -16.53 -12.38
N ASN A 164 11.60 -16.24 -13.46
CA ASN A 164 12.99 -16.65 -13.67
C ASN A 164 13.93 -15.87 -12.75
#